data_15f54d665a13edf6bfe47a1fdd6e2da8
#
_entry.id   15f54d665a13edf6bfe47a1fdd6e2da8
#
_cell.length_a   1.000
_cell.length_b   1.000
_cell.length_c   1.000
_cell.angle_alpha   90.00
_cell.angle_beta   90.00
_cell.angle_gamma   90.00
#
_symmetry.space_group_name_H-M   'P 1'
#
loop_
_entity.id
_entity.type
_entity.pdbx_description
1 polymer ?
#
loop_
_entity_poly.entity_id
_entity_poly.type
_entity_poly.pdbx_seq_one_letter_code
_entity_poly.pdbx_strand_id
1 'polypeptide(L)'
;LALIAAALGTGCTTTITNLTPRELPRNANNLYPFEVAYDTSQQSVRDASVKPFVMIGTELFPMTPTPMLKGRWEAQVPISAATNNVYYRYKIDYQYNRIPSPGESSRLSPTYALEIVDK
;
A
#
# COMPACT_ATOMS: atom_id res chain seq x y z
N LEU A 1 26.06 10.10 20.46
CA LEU A 1 26.01 9.72 20.22
C LEU A 1 25.51 8.65 19.93
N ALA A 2 25.34 8.08 20.13
CA ALA A 2 24.99 7.20 19.79
C ALA A 2 24.11 6.90 19.09
N LEU A 3 23.76 6.88 18.95
CA LEU A 3 23.04 6.60 18.19
C LEU A 3 23.07 6.15 17.20
N ILE A 4 23.35 6.25 17.13
CA ILE A 4 23.47 5.99 16.23
C ILE A 4 23.35 4.90 15.96
N ALA A 5 23.46 4.53 16.40
CA ALA A 5 23.55 3.68 16.04
C ALA A 5 22.72 3.01 15.75
N ALA A 6 22.34 3.00 15.99
CA ALA A 6 21.84 2.52 15.67
C ALA A 6 21.42 2.03 14.85
N ALA A 7 21.19 2.00 14.96
CA ALA A 7 20.80 1.67 14.16
C ALA A 7 21.07 1.11 13.42
N LEU A 8 21.38 1.29 13.58
CA LEU A 8 21.88 1.09 12.76
C LEU A 8 21.36 0.17 11.99
N GLY A 9 20.68 0.29 11.40
CA GLY A 9 20.26 -0.39 10.28
C GLY A 9 20.60 -1.81 10.15
N THR A 10 20.67 -2.44 11.18
CA THR A 10 21.03 -3.82 11.10
C THR A 10 19.86 -4.72 10.82
N GLY A 11 18.64 -4.23 10.92
CA GLY A 11 17.47 -5.05 10.71
C GLY A 11 16.99 -5.05 9.29
N CYS A 12 16.01 -5.90 9.00
CA CYS A 12 15.29 -5.89 7.76
C CYS A 12 14.41 -4.66 7.70
N THR A 13 14.34 -4.02 6.55
CA THR A 13 13.50 -2.85 6.36
C THR A 13 12.38 -3.15 5.39
N THR A 14 11.22 -2.59 5.68
CA THR A 14 10.07 -2.66 4.80
C THR A 14 9.55 -1.25 4.63
N THR A 15 9.39 -0.85 3.37
CA THR A 15 8.96 0.50 3.04
C THR A 15 7.68 0.45 2.22
N ILE A 16 6.68 1.18 2.66
CA ILE A 16 5.44 1.38 1.93
C ILE A 16 5.39 2.85 1.55
N THR A 17 5.42 3.13 0.26
CA THR A 17 5.43 4.50 -0.24
C THR A 17 4.14 4.79 -0.97
N ASN A 18 3.39 5.79 -0.49
CA ASN A 18 2.16 6.20 -1.13
C ASN A 18 2.47 7.00 -2.39
N LEU A 19 1.97 6.53 -3.54
CA LEU A 19 2.18 7.19 -4.82
C LEU A 19 0.90 7.84 -5.34
N THR A 20 -0.16 7.80 -4.56
CA THR A 20 -1.44 8.42 -4.93
C THR A 20 -1.34 9.93 -4.71
N PRO A 21 -1.78 10.74 -5.69
CA PRO A 21 -1.76 12.20 -5.51
C PRO A 21 -2.64 12.64 -4.34
N ARG A 22 -2.37 13.80 -3.80
CA ARG A 22 -3.18 14.38 -2.73
C ARG A 22 -4.53 14.86 -3.22
N GLU A 23 -4.60 15.24 -4.48
CA GLU A 23 -5.82 15.74 -5.09
C GLU A 23 -6.02 15.07 -6.42
N LEU A 24 -7.27 14.75 -6.73
CA LEU A 24 -7.66 14.26 -8.04
C LEU A 24 -8.93 14.98 -8.46
N PRO A 25 -9.07 15.27 -9.76
CA PRO A 25 -10.30 15.87 -10.25
C PRO A 25 -11.44 14.85 -10.21
N ARG A 26 -12.63 15.34 -9.89
CA ARG A 26 -13.82 14.50 -9.92
C ARG A 26 -14.05 14.00 -11.33
N ASN A 27 -14.35 12.72 -11.45
CA ASN A 27 -14.61 12.14 -12.77
C ASN A 27 -16.00 11.51 -12.83
N ALA A 28 -16.45 11.29 -14.07
CA ALA A 28 -17.83 10.85 -14.31
C ALA A 28 -18.06 9.39 -13.97
N ASN A 29 -17.02 8.55 -14.00
CA ASN A 29 -17.21 7.13 -13.74
C ASN A 29 -16.94 6.75 -12.27
N ASN A 30 -16.60 7.73 -11.43
CA ASN A 30 -16.39 7.54 -9.99
C ASN A 30 -15.30 6.52 -9.66
N LEU A 31 -14.35 6.30 -10.56
CA LEU A 31 -13.20 5.43 -10.33
C LEU A 31 -11.94 6.28 -10.22
N TYR A 32 -11.18 6.05 -9.17
CA TYR A 32 -9.99 6.84 -8.88
C TYR A 32 -8.77 5.95 -8.73
N PRO A 33 -7.64 6.35 -9.32
CA PRO A 33 -6.43 5.52 -9.27
C PRO A 33 -5.71 5.68 -7.95
N PHE A 34 -5.37 4.55 -7.34
CA PHE A 34 -4.52 4.48 -6.17
C PHE A 34 -3.28 3.69 -6.54
N GLU A 35 -2.14 4.13 -6.05
CA GLU A 35 -0.88 3.49 -6.37
C GLU A 35 0.03 3.48 -5.16
N VAL A 36 0.76 2.37 -4.99
CA VAL A 36 1.67 2.19 -3.87
C VAL A 36 2.94 1.49 -4.34
N ALA A 37 4.05 1.84 -3.72
CA ALA A 37 5.29 1.10 -3.87
C ALA A 37 5.58 0.36 -2.58
N TYR A 38 5.92 -0.91 -2.70
CA TYR A 38 6.26 -1.75 -1.56
C TYR A 38 7.62 -2.37 -1.79
N ASP A 39 8.48 -2.24 -0.81
CA ASP A 39 9.81 -2.80 -0.87
C ASP A 39 10.18 -3.38 0.49
N THR A 40 10.84 -4.53 0.48
CA THR A 40 11.29 -5.15 1.71
C THR A 40 12.64 -5.80 1.49
N SER A 41 13.51 -5.64 2.47
CA SER A 41 14.79 -6.35 2.50
C SER A 41 14.68 -7.67 3.26
N GLN A 42 13.50 -7.99 3.80
CA GLN A 42 13.28 -9.23 4.53
C GLN A 42 13.25 -10.40 3.56
N GLN A 43 14.31 -11.20 3.55
CA GLN A 43 14.46 -12.26 2.56
C GLN A 43 13.50 -13.43 2.77
N SER A 44 12.96 -13.57 3.96
CA SER A 44 12.01 -14.65 4.23
C SER A 44 10.64 -14.41 3.61
N VAL A 45 10.35 -13.19 3.16
CA VAL A 45 9.08 -12.88 2.52
C VAL A 45 9.02 -13.52 1.15
N ARG A 46 7.91 -14.19 0.85
CA ARG A 46 7.69 -14.79 -0.45
C ARG A 46 7.10 -13.76 -1.39
N ASP A 47 7.87 -13.35 -2.39
CA ASP A 47 7.47 -12.27 -3.30
C ASP A 47 6.11 -12.55 -3.95
N ALA A 48 5.88 -13.78 -4.38
CA ALA A 48 4.65 -14.12 -5.07
C ALA A 48 3.41 -14.08 -4.15
N SER A 49 3.63 -14.02 -2.85
CA SER A 49 2.52 -14.00 -1.89
C SER A 49 2.06 -12.59 -1.53
N VAL A 50 2.78 -11.58 -1.96
CA VAL A 50 2.49 -10.18 -1.59
C VAL A 50 1.18 -9.75 -2.23
N LYS A 51 0.22 -9.30 -1.40
CA LYS A 51 -1.11 -8.91 -1.85
C LYS A 51 -1.50 -7.60 -1.18
N PRO A 52 -1.27 -6.48 -1.87
CA PRO A 52 -1.66 -5.18 -1.35
C PRO A 52 -3.14 -4.89 -1.58
N PHE A 53 -3.70 -4.11 -0.67
CA PHE A 53 -5.09 -3.64 -0.73
C PHE A 53 -5.12 -2.16 -0.39
N VAL A 54 -6.02 -1.43 -1.02
CA VAL A 54 -6.42 -0.11 -0.54
C VAL A 54 -7.51 -0.35 0.50
N MET A 55 -7.33 0.21 1.70
CA MET A 55 -8.28 0.03 2.79
C MET A 55 -8.96 1.36 3.08
N ILE A 56 -10.27 1.41 2.90
CA ILE A 56 -11.08 2.58 3.18
C ILE A 56 -12.15 2.14 4.18
N GLY A 57 -12.03 2.65 5.41
CA GLY A 57 -12.87 2.14 6.47
C GLY A 57 -12.61 0.66 6.69
N THR A 58 -13.63 -0.16 6.54
CA THR A 58 -13.49 -1.61 6.66
C THR A 58 -13.44 -2.31 5.30
N GLU A 59 -13.54 -1.55 4.21
CA GLU A 59 -13.51 -2.14 2.87
C GLU A 59 -12.09 -2.28 2.35
N LEU A 60 -11.83 -3.40 1.70
CA LEU A 60 -10.53 -3.70 1.11
C LEU A 60 -10.69 -3.82 -0.40
N PHE A 61 -9.87 -3.06 -1.13
CA PHE A 61 -9.87 -3.08 -2.58
C PHE A 61 -8.56 -3.67 -3.06
N PRO A 62 -8.58 -4.86 -3.68
CA PRO A 62 -7.31 -5.50 -4.08
C PRO A 62 -6.61 -4.70 -5.16
N MET A 63 -5.30 -4.70 -5.09
CA MET A 63 -4.45 -4.01 -6.05
C MET A 63 -3.79 -5.02 -6.97
N THR A 64 -3.45 -4.58 -8.17
CA THR A 64 -2.75 -5.41 -9.15
C THR A 64 -1.37 -4.85 -9.40
N PRO A 65 -0.40 -5.70 -9.80
CA PRO A 65 0.94 -5.20 -10.10
C PRO A 65 0.93 -4.23 -11.25
N THR A 66 1.69 -3.14 -11.12
CA THR A 66 1.85 -2.19 -12.21
C THR A 66 2.75 -2.83 -13.26
N PRO A 67 2.32 -2.89 -14.52
CA PRO A 67 3.11 -3.55 -15.55
C PRO A 67 4.51 -2.97 -15.66
N MET A 68 5.50 -3.86 -15.79
CA MET A 68 6.91 -3.53 -16.02
C MET A 68 7.61 -2.79 -14.88
N LEU A 69 6.93 -2.60 -13.75
CA LEU A 69 7.54 -1.94 -12.59
C LEU A 69 7.48 -2.89 -11.40
N LYS A 70 8.64 -3.29 -10.92
CA LYS A 70 8.71 -4.18 -9.77
C LYS A 70 8.37 -3.42 -8.49
N GLY A 71 7.58 -4.07 -7.63
CA GLY A 71 7.25 -3.48 -6.33
C GLY A 71 6.23 -2.37 -6.40
N ARG A 72 5.55 -2.21 -7.53
CA ARG A 72 4.53 -1.18 -7.71
C ARG A 72 3.17 -1.84 -7.94
N TRP A 73 2.15 -1.26 -7.34
CA TRP A 73 0.81 -1.83 -7.36
C TRP A 73 -0.20 -0.72 -7.54
N GLU A 74 -1.29 -1.03 -8.23
CA GLU A 74 -2.29 -0.03 -8.57
C GLU A 74 -3.70 -0.60 -8.47
N ALA A 75 -4.67 0.28 -8.27
CA ALA A 75 -6.08 -0.11 -8.24
C ALA A 75 -6.93 1.07 -8.66
N GLN A 76 -8.05 0.77 -9.33
CA GLN A 76 -9.10 1.75 -9.59
C GLN A 76 -10.18 1.50 -8.54
N VAL A 77 -10.39 2.48 -7.67
CA VAL A 77 -11.28 2.31 -6.51
C VAL A 77 -12.54 3.15 -6.71
N PRO A 78 -13.71 2.55 -6.58
CA PRO A 78 -14.96 3.30 -6.70
C PRO A 78 -15.18 4.19 -5.46
N ILE A 79 -15.47 5.46 -5.72
CA ILE A 79 -15.74 6.42 -4.66
C ILE A 79 -17.00 7.17 -5.03
N SER A 80 -17.91 7.28 -4.06
CA SER A 80 -19.20 7.94 -4.27
C SER A 80 -19.03 9.36 -4.82
N ALA A 81 -19.92 9.75 -5.71
CA ALA A 81 -19.91 11.10 -6.28
C ALA A 81 -20.11 12.18 -5.22
N ALA A 82 -20.67 11.84 -4.08
CA ALA A 82 -20.90 12.80 -3.01
C ALA A 82 -19.69 12.96 -2.09
N THR A 83 -18.66 12.16 -2.27
CA THR A 83 -17.50 12.18 -1.39
C THR A 83 -16.48 13.19 -1.89
N ASN A 84 -15.98 14.04 -0.99
CA ASN A 84 -14.95 15.03 -1.29
C ASN A 84 -13.61 14.66 -0.69
N ASN A 85 -13.60 13.96 0.41
CA ASN A 85 -12.36 13.58 1.10
C ASN A 85 -12.40 12.09 1.40
N VAL A 86 -11.33 11.40 1.07
CA VAL A 86 -11.19 9.97 1.30
C VAL A 86 -9.98 9.75 2.20
N TYR A 87 -10.18 9.05 3.30
CA TYR A 87 -9.09 8.66 4.18
C TYR A 87 -8.83 7.19 3.96
N TYR A 88 -7.60 6.85 3.62
CA TYR A 88 -7.25 5.49 3.22
C TYR A 88 -5.88 5.11 3.73
N ARG A 89 -5.64 3.82 3.74
CA ARG A 89 -4.33 3.26 4.04
C ARG A 89 -4.14 2.03 3.19
N TYR A 90 -2.93 1.50 3.19
CA TYR A 90 -2.64 0.27 2.47
C TYR A 90 -2.48 -0.85 3.46
N LYS A 91 -3.04 -2.01 3.12
CA LYS A 91 -2.87 -3.24 3.88
C LYS A 91 -2.16 -4.23 2.95
N ILE A 92 -1.02 -4.71 3.37
CA ILE A 92 -0.22 -5.59 2.53
C ILE A 92 -0.09 -6.92 3.25
N ASP A 93 -0.75 -7.94 2.70
CA ASP A 93 -0.69 -9.29 3.22
C ASP A 93 0.44 -10.04 2.53
N TYR A 94 1.12 -10.90 3.25
CA TYR A 94 2.21 -11.66 2.67
C TYR A 94 2.46 -12.92 3.48
N GLN A 95 3.13 -13.89 2.82
CA GLN A 95 3.62 -15.09 3.47
C GLN A 95 5.13 -14.98 3.63
N TYR A 96 5.62 -15.62 4.67
CA TYR A 96 7.06 -15.69 4.89
C TYR A 96 7.46 -17.13 5.20
N ASN A 97 8.72 -17.44 4.91
CA ASN A 97 9.24 -18.78 5.11
C ASN A 97 9.35 -19.09 6.60
N ARG A 98 8.79 -20.23 6.97
CA ARG A 98 8.78 -20.70 8.34
C ARG A 98 8.60 -22.22 8.31
N ILE A 99 9.16 -22.89 9.29
CA ILE A 99 9.01 -24.34 9.44
C ILE A 99 8.08 -24.61 10.62
N PRO A 100 7.11 -25.50 10.47
CA PRO A 100 6.91 -26.49 9.40
C PRO A 100 6.13 -25.99 8.21
N SER A 101 5.48 -24.83 8.31
CA SER A 101 4.68 -24.29 7.22
C SER A 101 4.87 -22.78 7.13
N PRO A 102 4.58 -22.18 5.97
CA PRO A 102 4.72 -20.74 5.83
C PRO A 102 3.89 -19.98 6.86
N GLY A 103 4.44 -18.88 7.34
CA GLY A 103 3.70 -17.96 8.17
C GLY A 103 2.97 -16.93 7.33
N GLU A 104 1.97 -16.30 7.92
CA GLU A 104 1.21 -15.22 7.28
C GLU A 104 1.24 -13.99 8.15
N SER A 105 1.34 -12.83 7.53
CA SER A 105 1.36 -11.58 8.25
C SER A 105 0.84 -10.46 7.37
N SER A 106 0.66 -9.30 7.96
CA SER A 106 0.19 -8.11 7.27
C SER A 106 0.93 -6.89 7.77
N ARG A 107 1.05 -5.90 6.90
CA ARG A 107 1.55 -4.59 7.28
C ARG A 107 0.51 -3.54 6.90
N LEU A 108 0.36 -2.57 7.79
CA LEU A 108 -0.53 -1.44 7.54
C LEU A 108 0.29 -0.18 7.41
N SER A 109 -0.02 0.61 6.41
CA SER A 109 0.58 1.93 6.25
C SER A 109 -0.08 2.94 7.18
N PRO A 110 0.50 4.14 7.32
CA PRO A 110 -0.22 5.25 7.93
C PRO A 110 -1.47 5.59 7.10
N THR A 111 -2.35 6.39 7.66
CA THR A 111 -3.54 6.85 6.96
C THR A 111 -3.19 8.08 6.15
N TYR A 112 -3.65 8.10 4.90
CA TYR A 112 -3.45 9.21 3.97
C TYR A 112 -4.81 9.81 3.61
N ALA A 113 -4.79 10.99 3.03
CA ALA A 113 -6.00 11.67 2.59
C ALA A 113 -5.93 11.99 1.12
N LEU A 114 -7.04 11.75 0.42
CA LEU A 114 -7.23 12.14 -0.97
C LEU A 114 -8.37 13.14 -1.01
N GLU A 115 -8.13 14.29 -1.62
CA GLU A 115 -9.17 15.29 -1.86
C GLU A 115 -9.64 15.19 -3.30
N ILE A 116 -10.95 15.08 -3.48
CA ILE A 116 -11.56 15.05 -4.81
C ILE A 116 -12.11 16.44 -5.06
N VAL A 117 -11.59 17.08 -6.09
CA VAL A 117 -11.87 18.49 -6.34
C VAL A 117 -12.69 18.65 -7.63
N ASP A 118 -13.56 19.62 -7.62
CA ASP A 118 -14.38 19.94 -8.79
C ASP A 118 -13.64 20.96 -9.63
N LYS A 119 -13.31 20.58 -10.85
CA LYS A 119 -12.58 21.46 -11.77
C LYS A 119 -13.16 21.38 -13.16
#